data_3cd6b31357ee9260d50ff4537e97ac23
#
_entry.id   3cd6b31357ee9260d50ff4537e97ac23
#
_cell.length_a   1.000
_cell.length_b   1.000
_cell.length_c   1.000
_cell.angle_alpha   90.00
_cell.angle_beta   90.00
_cell.angle_gamma   90.00
#
_symmetry.space_group_name_H-M   'P 1'
#
loop_
_entity.id
_entity.type
_entity.pdbx_description
1 polymer ?
#
loop_
_entity_poly.entity_id
_entity_poly.type
_entity_poly.pdbx_seq_one_letter_code
_entity_poly.pdbx_strand_id
1 'polypeptide(L)'
;MLSFFIFMKLNGSYQINLEKQKVWEALNNPEILKQSIPGCEEFKKNSDTEFTATATNKIGPFNASFTGDIELTDLDPPNSYKITGSGNSPVGFASGEATVKLEDHEKGTNLIYEVEANVGGKIAQVGSRLIDMTAKKMADIFFGKFSELISTDVSTSSEQISEKKIDHTNEAKPKKQNQKILIYAGVAAILAILVYSFI
;
A
#
# COMPACT_ATOMS: atom_id res chain seq x y z
N MET A 1 -28.25 -3.13 22.38
CA MET A 1 -27.84 -2.67 21.03
C MET A 1 -26.95 -3.76 20.43
N LEU A 2 -27.43 -4.52 19.45
CA LEU A 2 -26.61 -5.56 18.81
C LEU A 2 -25.55 -4.88 17.98
N SER A 3 -24.29 -5.01 18.40
CA SER A 3 -23.17 -4.59 17.56
C SER A 3 -22.97 -5.62 16.46
N PHE A 4 -23.24 -5.22 15.21
CA PHE A 4 -22.93 -6.06 14.06
C PHE A 4 -21.43 -5.99 13.80
N PHE A 5 -20.79 -7.16 13.80
CA PHE A 5 -19.40 -7.34 13.41
C PHE A 5 -19.33 -8.35 12.27
N ILE A 6 -18.49 -8.07 11.30
CA ILE A 6 -18.16 -8.97 10.21
C ILE A 6 -16.67 -9.26 10.29
N PHE A 7 -16.32 -10.54 10.38
CA PHE A 7 -14.95 -11.01 10.16
C PHE A 7 -14.81 -11.44 8.72
N MET A 8 -13.72 -11.01 8.09
CA MET A 8 -13.41 -11.35 6.72
C MET A 8 -11.98 -11.84 6.55
N LYS A 9 -11.78 -12.61 5.49
CA LYS A 9 -10.47 -13.00 4.98
C LYS A 9 -10.40 -12.73 3.50
N LEU A 10 -9.29 -12.13 3.06
CA LEU A 10 -8.99 -11.92 1.66
C LEU A 10 -7.56 -12.37 1.39
N ASN A 11 -7.34 -13.05 0.27
CA ASN A 11 -6.03 -13.38 -0.21
C ASN A 11 -5.96 -13.22 -1.73
N GLY A 12 -4.76 -13.04 -2.25
CA GLY A 12 -4.54 -12.91 -3.67
C GLY A 12 -3.06 -12.84 -4.02
N SER A 13 -2.80 -12.76 -5.32
CA SER A 13 -1.47 -12.53 -5.84
C SER A 13 -1.52 -11.66 -7.09
N TYR A 14 -0.47 -10.84 -7.27
CA TYR A 14 -0.29 -9.98 -8.44
C TYR A 14 1.12 -10.16 -9.00
N GLN A 15 1.20 -10.36 -10.31
CA GLN A 15 2.46 -10.35 -11.02
C GLN A 15 2.82 -8.92 -11.42
N ILE A 16 4.00 -8.47 -11.02
CA ILE A 16 4.55 -7.14 -11.29
C ILE A 16 5.82 -7.32 -12.12
N ASN A 17 5.89 -6.71 -13.30
CA ASN A 17 7.00 -6.88 -14.25
C ASN A 17 8.22 -6.00 -13.88
N LEU A 18 8.63 -6.06 -12.61
CA LEU A 18 9.80 -5.37 -12.06
C LEU A 18 10.52 -6.27 -11.06
N GLU A 19 11.81 -6.04 -10.89
CA GLU A 19 12.64 -6.72 -9.89
C GLU A 19 12.11 -6.50 -8.47
N LYS A 20 12.22 -7.51 -7.63
CA LYS A 20 11.71 -7.52 -6.25
C LYS A 20 12.16 -6.32 -5.42
N GLN A 21 13.42 -5.93 -5.54
CA GLN A 21 13.96 -4.77 -4.84
C GLN A 21 13.24 -3.47 -5.23
N LYS A 22 12.96 -3.26 -6.52
CA LYS A 22 12.24 -2.08 -7.01
C LYS A 22 10.77 -2.09 -6.58
N VAL A 23 10.13 -3.26 -6.59
CA VAL A 23 8.76 -3.41 -6.07
C VAL A 23 8.72 -3.07 -4.58
N TRP A 24 9.68 -3.57 -3.80
CA TRP A 24 9.83 -3.25 -2.39
C TRP A 24 9.99 -1.74 -2.15
N GLU A 25 10.89 -1.09 -2.87
CA GLU A 25 11.12 0.36 -2.76
C GLU A 25 9.86 1.17 -3.10
N ALA A 26 9.15 0.79 -4.15
CA ALA A 26 7.90 1.44 -4.54
C ALA A 26 6.77 1.24 -3.51
N LEU A 27 6.65 0.04 -2.97
CA LEU A 27 5.74 -0.24 -1.84
C LEU A 27 6.11 0.53 -0.57
N ASN A 28 7.31 1.11 -0.50
CA ASN A 28 7.81 1.93 0.58
C ASN A 28 7.85 3.44 0.24
N ASN A 29 7.24 3.84 -0.87
CA ASN A 29 7.17 5.23 -1.29
C ASN A 29 5.78 5.82 -1.01
N PRO A 30 5.64 6.79 -0.05
CA PRO A 30 4.36 7.37 0.32
C PRO A 30 3.63 8.03 -0.85
N GLU A 31 4.34 8.62 -1.81
CA GLU A 31 3.73 9.29 -2.95
C GLU A 31 3.12 8.29 -3.94
N ILE A 32 3.82 7.18 -4.20
CA ILE A 32 3.31 6.09 -5.03
C ILE A 32 2.06 5.47 -4.38
N LEU A 33 2.12 5.26 -3.08
CA LEU A 33 1.00 4.69 -2.34
C LEU A 33 -0.21 5.60 -2.31
N LYS A 34 -0.02 6.88 -2.01
CA LYS A 34 -1.09 7.88 -2.02
C LYS A 34 -1.82 7.89 -3.36
N GLN A 35 -1.06 7.80 -4.47
CA GLN A 35 -1.64 7.77 -5.82
C GLN A 35 -2.30 6.44 -6.17
N SER A 36 -1.84 5.33 -5.58
CA SER A 36 -2.35 3.99 -5.84
C SER A 36 -3.62 3.67 -5.06
N ILE A 37 -3.77 4.24 -3.85
CA ILE A 37 -4.90 3.98 -2.97
C ILE A 37 -6.16 4.67 -3.49
N PRO A 38 -7.25 3.92 -3.80
CA PRO A 38 -8.49 4.51 -4.25
C PRO A 38 -9.09 5.47 -3.21
N GLY A 39 -9.40 6.71 -3.64
CA GLY A 39 -10.00 7.71 -2.77
C GLY A 39 -9.09 8.29 -1.69
N CYS A 40 -7.79 8.04 -1.75
CA CYS A 40 -6.84 8.57 -0.79
C CYS A 40 -6.74 10.10 -0.90
N GLU A 41 -7.04 10.78 0.18
CA GLU A 41 -6.93 12.23 0.34
C GLU A 41 -5.60 12.60 0.99
N GLU A 42 -5.22 11.86 2.03
CA GLU A 42 -3.98 12.04 2.77
C GLU A 42 -3.31 10.71 3.06
N PHE A 43 -1.99 10.67 2.91
CA PHE A 43 -1.15 9.57 3.34
C PHE A 43 0.12 10.15 3.96
N LYS A 44 0.23 10.05 5.29
CA LYS A 44 1.29 10.68 6.07
C LYS A 44 2.16 9.62 6.73
N LYS A 45 3.47 9.74 6.52
CA LYS A 45 4.47 8.96 7.25
C LYS A 45 4.75 9.63 8.60
N ASN A 46 4.50 8.91 9.70
CA ASN A 46 4.75 9.38 11.08
C ASN A 46 6.13 8.92 11.57
N SER A 47 6.52 7.69 11.24
CA SER A 47 7.85 7.12 11.51
C SER A 47 8.27 6.19 10.36
N ASP A 48 9.33 5.40 10.52
CA ASP A 48 9.74 4.45 9.48
C ASP A 48 8.74 3.29 9.32
N THR A 49 7.96 3.00 10.33
CA THR A 49 6.98 1.90 10.34
C THR A 49 5.54 2.34 10.57
N GLU A 50 5.30 3.62 10.87
CA GLU A 50 3.97 4.12 11.23
C GLU A 50 3.47 5.15 10.22
N PHE A 51 2.20 5.04 9.86
CA PHE A 51 1.52 5.93 8.92
C PHE A 51 0.11 6.25 9.40
N THR A 52 -0.37 7.42 8.99
CA THR A 52 -1.78 7.80 9.09
C THR A 52 -2.29 8.08 7.70
N ALA A 53 -3.47 7.56 7.38
CA ALA A 53 -4.10 7.78 6.08
C ALA A 53 -5.54 8.24 6.24
N THR A 54 -6.01 9.04 5.28
CA THR A 54 -7.41 9.41 5.13
C THR A 54 -7.86 9.12 3.70
N ALA A 55 -8.96 8.36 3.56
CA ALA A 55 -9.54 8.06 2.26
C ALA A 55 -11.07 8.10 2.30
N THR A 56 -11.68 8.52 1.19
CA THR A 56 -13.13 8.56 1.03
C THR A 56 -13.58 7.59 -0.06
N ASN A 57 -14.45 6.65 0.31
CA ASN A 57 -14.93 5.64 -0.60
C ASN A 57 -16.45 5.41 -0.46
N LYS A 58 -17.05 4.92 -1.56
CA LYS A 58 -18.46 4.54 -1.59
C LYS A 58 -18.61 3.04 -1.40
N ILE A 59 -19.28 2.65 -0.32
CA ILE A 59 -19.51 1.25 0.07
C ILE A 59 -21.01 1.03 0.24
N GLY A 60 -21.61 0.37 -0.75
CA GLY A 60 -23.07 0.24 -0.80
C GLY A 60 -23.75 1.61 -0.82
N PRO A 61 -24.67 1.90 0.12
CA PRO A 61 -25.33 3.19 0.21
C PRO A 61 -24.48 4.28 0.91
N PHE A 62 -23.37 3.91 1.53
CA PHE A 62 -22.53 4.83 2.30
C PHE A 62 -21.45 5.45 1.43
N ASN A 63 -21.27 6.78 1.57
CA ASN A 63 -20.10 7.49 1.11
C ASN A 63 -19.42 8.05 2.35
N ALA A 64 -18.28 7.51 2.72
CA ALA A 64 -17.67 7.77 4.00
C ALA A 64 -16.17 7.99 3.90
N SER A 65 -15.72 8.98 4.68
CA SER A 65 -14.30 9.26 4.87
C SER A 65 -13.81 8.54 6.12
N PHE A 66 -12.69 7.89 5.99
CA PHE A 66 -12.04 7.12 7.05
C PHE A 66 -10.65 7.66 7.31
N THR A 67 -10.35 7.83 8.58
CA THR A 67 -8.98 8.12 9.03
C THR A 67 -8.52 6.96 9.90
N GLY A 68 -7.32 6.46 9.63
CA GLY A 68 -6.76 5.31 10.32
C GLY A 68 -5.25 5.35 10.43
N ASP A 69 -4.77 4.56 11.39
CA ASP A 69 -3.36 4.37 11.68
C ASP A 69 -2.93 2.98 11.21
N ILE A 70 -1.70 2.91 10.75
CA ILE A 70 -1.10 1.74 10.11
C ILE A 70 0.30 1.57 10.67
N GLU A 71 0.64 0.33 11.01
CA GLU A 71 1.96 -0.06 11.51
C GLU A 71 2.51 -1.23 10.71
N LEU A 72 3.80 -1.17 10.37
CA LEU A 72 4.55 -2.27 9.76
C LEU A 72 5.31 -3.04 10.82
N THR A 73 5.19 -4.36 10.78
CA THR A 73 5.89 -5.28 11.68
C THR A 73 6.51 -6.44 10.89
N ASP A 74 7.31 -7.27 11.53
CA ASP A 74 7.93 -8.47 10.97
C ASP A 74 8.63 -8.20 9.62
N LEU A 75 9.37 -7.09 9.53
CA LEU A 75 10.05 -6.65 8.32
C LEU A 75 11.22 -7.58 7.97
N ASP A 76 11.16 -8.18 6.80
CA ASP A 76 12.23 -8.98 6.15
C ASP A 76 12.50 -8.45 4.73
N PRO A 77 13.21 -7.33 4.59
CA PRO A 77 13.47 -6.72 3.29
C PRO A 77 14.37 -7.56 2.38
N PRO A 78 14.07 -7.68 1.09
CA PRO A 78 12.90 -7.22 0.35
C PRO A 78 11.82 -8.29 0.19
N ASN A 79 11.71 -9.25 1.12
CA ASN A 79 10.93 -10.47 0.93
C ASN A 79 9.52 -10.39 1.52
N SER A 80 9.38 -9.85 2.75
CA SER A 80 8.07 -9.86 3.41
C SER A 80 7.96 -8.85 4.55
N TYR A 81 6.73 -8.60 4.97
CA TYR A 81 6.36 -7.84 6.16
C TYR A 81 4.91 -8.10 6.55
N LYS A 82 4.56 -7.73 7.77
CA LYS A 82 3.19 -7.63 8.21
C LYS A 82 2.77 -6.17 8.36
N ILE A 83 1.48 -5.97 8.22
CA ILE A 83 0.81 -4.70 8.40
C ILE A 83 -0.28 -4.89 9.43
N THR A 84 -0.38 -4.03 10.42
CA THR A 84 -1.55 -3.89 11.27
C THR A 84 -2.17 -2.52 11.03
N GLY A 85 -3.49 -2.43 11.13
CA GLY A 85 -4.16 -1.16 10.93
C GLY A 85 -5.54 -1.10 11.56
N SER A 86 -5.97 0.12 11.83
CA SER A 86 -7.32 0.41 12.29
C SER A 86 -7.78 1.75 11.73
N GLY A 87 -9.08 1.86 11.45
CA GLY A 87 -9.67 3.09 10.95
C GLY A 87 -11.09 3.30 11.49
N ASN A 88 -11.47 4.57 11.58
CA ASN A 88 -12.76 5.00 12.12
C ASN A 88 -13.45 6.00 11.21
N SER A 89 -14.78 5.94 11.21
CA SER A 89 -15.66 6.88 10.54
C SER A 89 -16.98 7.04 11.27
N PRO A 90 -17.82 8.05 10.89
CA PRO A 90 -19.18 8.17 11.43
C PRO A 90 -20.11 6.99 11.15
N VAL A 91 -19.79 6.13 10.18
CA VAL A 91 -20.62 4.98 9.80
C VAL A 91 -20.08 3.65 10.34
N GLY A 92 -18.90 3.61 10.92
CA GLY A 92 -18.34 2.39 11.50
C GLY A 92 -16.83 2.45 11.69
N PHE A 93 -16.26 1.29 11.91
CA PHE A 93 -14.84 1.11 12.11
C PHE A 93 -14.37 -0.20 11.50
N ALA A 94 -13.08 -0.31 11.25
CA ALA A 94 -12.43 -1.55 10.92
C ALA A 94 -11.05 -1.65 11.56
N SER A 95 -10.60 -2.89 11.76
CA SER A 95 -9.25 -3.19 12.17
C SER A 95 -8.83 -4.52 11.56
N GLY A 96 -7.54 -4.68 11.31
CA GLY A 96 -7.07 -5.94 10.72
C GLY A 96 -5.56 -6.02 10.61
N GLU A 97 -5.13 -7.14 10.05
CA GLU A 97 -3.74 -7.40 9.73
C GLU A 97 -3.61 -7.97 8.31
N ALA A 98 -2.48 -7.72 7.68
CA ALA A 98 -2.12 -8.34 6.42
C ALA A 98 -0.68 -8.81 6.43
N THR A 99 -0.43 -9.93 5.76
CA THR A 99 0.92 -10.39 5.43
C THR A 99 1.15 -10.16 3.95
N VAL A 100 2.31 -9.62 3.61
CA VAL A 100 2.74 -9.43 2.22
C VAL A 100 4.06 -10.14 2.00
N LYS A 101 4.14 -10.89 0.90
CA LYS A 101 5.35 -11.58 0.45
C LYS A 101 5.66 -11.21 -0.99
N LEU A 102 6.94 -11.02 -1.28
CA LEU A 102 7.46 -10.81 -2.61
C LEU A 102 8.35 -12.00 -2.99
N GLU A 103 7.99 -12.68 -4.06
CA GLU A 103 8.73 -13.82 -4.59
C GLU A 103 9.27 -13.49 -5.98
N ASP A 104 10.48 -13.97 -6.28
CA ASP A 104 11.06 -13.81 -7.61
C ASP A 104 10.27 -14.63 -8.61
N HIS A 105 10.00 -14.05 -9.79
CA HIS A 105 9.31 -14.66 -10.89
C HIS A 105 10.07 -14.40 -12.20
N GLU A 106 9.95 -15.30 -13.19
CA GLU A 106 10.65 -15.20 -14.49
C GLU A 106 10.50 -13.82 -15.18
N LYS A 107 9.37 -13.17 -14.98
CA LYS A 107 9.04 -11.86 -15.57
C LYS A 107 8.99 -10.71 -14.54
N GLY A 108 9.66 -10.87 -13.40
CA GLY A 108 9.69 -9.85 -12.35
C GLY A 108 9.38 -10.39 -10.96
N THR A 109 8.33 -9.89 -10.31
CA THR A 109 7.98 -10.22 -8.93
C THR A 109 6.54 -10.70 -8.83
N ASN A 110 6.31 -11.78 -8.10
CA ASN A 110 4.99 -12.20 -7.66
C ASN A 110 4.75 -11.66 -6.25
N LEU A 111 3.80 -10.75 -6.10
CA LEU A 111 3.34 -10.24 -4.81
C LEU A 111 2.17 -11.09 -4.34
N ILE A 112 2.28 -11.66 -3.14
CA ILE A 112 1.26 -12.48 -2.49
C ILE A 112 0.81 -11.75 -1.24
N TYR A 113 -0.50 -11.69 -0.98
CA TYR A 113 -1.04 -11.10 0.23
C TYR A 113 -2.13 -11.95 0.86
N GLU A 114 -2.19 -11.91 2.18
CA GLU A 114 -3.25 -12.48 3.01
C GLU A 114 -3.70 -11.44 4.02
N VAL A 115 -5.01 -11.27 4.18
CA VAL A 115 -5.63 -10.27 5.04
C VAL A 115 -6.70 -10.87 5.90
N GLU A 116 -6.71 -10.48 7.17
CA GLU A 116 -7.79 -10.73 8.11
C GLU A 116 -8.26 -9.40 8.70
N ALA A 117 -9.56 -9.14 8.66
CA ALA A 117 -10.10 -7.89 9.16
C ALA A 117 -11.46 -8.07 9.86
N ASN A 118 -11.71 -7.17 10.80
CA ASN A 118 -12.96 -7.02 11.52
C ASN A 118 -13.62 -5.69 11.15
N VAL A 119 -14.87 -5.73 10.76
CA VAL A 119 -15.68 -4.56 10.39
C VAL A 119 -16.85 -4.43 11.32
N GLY A 120 -17.08 -3.25 11.87
CA GLY A 120 -18.19 -3.00 12.79
C GLY A 120 -18.94 -1.70 12.53
N GLY A 121 -20.10 -1.55 13.16
CA GLY A 121 -20.93 -0.36 13.04
C GLY A 121 -22.00 -0.47 11.95
N LYS A 122 -22.52 0.68 11.50
CA LYS A 122 -23.59 0.73 10.49
C LYS A 122 -23.20 0.09 9.17
N ILE A 123 -21.92 0.20 8.81
CA ILE A 123 -21.39 -0.35 7.56
C ILE A 123 -21.45 -1.88 7.52
N ALA A 124 -21.28 -2.56 8.65
CA ALA A 124 -21.41 -4.02 8.72
C ALA A 124 -22.82 -4.50 8.33
N GLN A 125 -23.83 -3.61 8.37
CA GLN A 125 -25.21 -3.96 7.99
C GLN A 125 -25.39 -4.20 6.49
N VAL A 126 -24.44 -3.81 5.63
CA VAL A 126 -24.51 -4.11 4.19
C VAL A 126 -24.27 -5.60 3.89
N GLY A 127 -23.73 -6.34 4.85
CA GLY A 127 -23.48 -7.77 4.77
C GLY A 127 -22.12 -8.14 4.22
N SER A 128 -21.58 -9.28 4.64
CA SER A 128 -20.23 -9.75 4.31
C SER A 128 -19.97 -9.81 2.80
N ARG A 129 -20.94 -10.31 2.03
CA ARG A 129 -20.78 -10.47 0.57
C ARG A 129 -20.47 -9.14 -0.15
N LEU A 130 -21.16 -8.04 0.23
CA LEU A 130 -20.90 -6.74 -0.38
C LEU A 130 -19.54 -6.19 0.05
N ILE A 131 -19.21 -6.40 1.31
CA ILE A 131 -17.92 -6.07 1.89
C ILE A 131 -16.80 -6.79 1.11
N ASP A 132 -16.83 -8.13 1.02
CA ASP A 132 -15.83 -8.93 0.30
C ASP A 132 -15.64 -8.49 -1.16
N MET A 133 -16.76 -8.24 -1.87
CA MET A 133 -16.72 -7.76 -3.25
C MET A 133 -16.06 -6.38 -3.37
N THR A 134 -16.33 -5.48 -2.42
CA THR A 134 -15.74 -4.14 -2.39
C THR A 134 -14.26 -4.21 -2.13
N ALA A 135 -13.82 -4.99 -1.16
CA ALA A 135 -12.40 -5.17 -0.84
C ALA A 135 -11.61 -5.71 -2.03
N LYS A 136 -12.12 -6.78 -2.66
CA LYS A 136 -11.48 -7.33 -3.85
C LYS A 136 -11.34 -6.30 -4.96
N LYS A 137 -12.42 -5.55 -5.25
CA LYS A 137 -12.39 -4.49 -6.26
C LYS A 137 -11.36 -3.42 -5.93
N MET A 138 -11.23 -3.02 -4.66
CA MET A 138 -10.24 -2.01 -4.25
C MET A 138 -8.81 -2.53 -4.37
N ALA A 139 -8.57 -3.80 -4.02
CA ALA A 139 -7.27 -4.43 -4.24
C ALA A 139 -6.90 -4.44 -5.74
N ASP A 140 -7.83 -4.78 -6.62
CA ASP A 140 -7.62 -4.77 -8.06
C ASP A 140 -7.29 -3.36 -8.59
N ILE A 141 -8.00 -2.33 -8.13
CA ILE A 141 -7.74 -0.93 -8.50
C ILE A 141 -6.36 -0.49 -8.00
N PHE A 142 -6.04 -0.79 -6.75
CA PHE A 142 -4.74 -0.46 -6.15
C PHE A 142 -3.59 -1.07 -6.95
N PHE A 143 -3.59 -2.38 -7.12
CA PHE A 143 -2.49 -3.06 -7.80
C PHE A 143 -2.39 -2.70 -9.28
N GLY A 144 -3.52 -2.44 -9.94
CA GLY A 144 -3.53 -1.91 -11.29
C GLY A 144 -2.84 -0.55 -11.38
N LYS A 145 -3.21 0.39 -10.52
CA LYS A 145 -2.63 1.74 -10.47
C LYS A 145 -1.17 1.73 -10.01
N PHE A 146 -0.86 0.94 -8.99
CA PHE A 146 0.50 0.74 -8.50
C PHE A 146 1.42 0.25 -9.62
N SER A 147 1.03 -0.81 -10.33
CA SER A 147 1.83 -1.36 -11.44
C SER A 147 2.03 -0.35 -12.57
N GLU A 148 1.01 0.46 -12.90
CA GLU A 148 1.10 1.53 -13.89
C GLU A 148 2.15 2.58 -13.48
N LEU A 149 2.07 3.09 -12.26
CA LEU A 149 2.98 4.13 -11.75
C LEU A 149 4.43 3.68 -11.76
N ILE A 150 4.72 2.50 -11.23
CA ILE A 150 6.11 2.01 -11.14
C ILE A 150 6.70 1.60 -12.49
N SER A 151 5.87 1.24 -13.47
CA SER A 151 6.34 0.96 -14.83
C SER A 151 6.74 2.24 -15.57
N THR A 152 6.08 3.35 -15.29
CA THR A 152 6.36 4.66 -15.91
C THR A 152 7.66 5.27 -15.39
N ASP A 153 7.96 5.14 -14.08
CA ASP A 153 9.18 5.66 -13.47
C ASP A 153 10.46 5.02 -14.06
N VAL A 154 10.39 3.75 -14.45
CA VAL A 154 11.52 3.05 -15.10
C VAL A 154 11.79 3.60 -16.50
N SER A 155 10.76 3.99 -17.25
CA SER A 155 10.91 4.54 -18.60
C SER A 155 11.56 5.92 -18.61
N THR A 156 11.25 6.76 -17.63
CA THR A 156 11.81 8.12 -17.50
C THR A 156 13.27 8.11 -17.06
N SER A 157 13.69 7.13 -16.28
CA SER A 157 15.08 6.99 -15.82
C SER A 157 16.04 6.51 -16.92
N SER A 158 15.53 5.86 -17.97
CA SER A 158 16.34 5.34 -19.09
C SER A 158 16.65 6.39 -20.17
N GLU A 159 15.87 7.45 -20.30
CA GLU A 159 16.06 8.47 -21.32
C GLU A 159 17.07 9.57 -20.94
N GLN A 160 17.42 9.72 -19.66
CA GLN A 160 18.37 10.76 -19.22
C GLN A 160 19.86 10.37 -19.27
N ILE A 161 20.20 9.15 -19.71
CA ILE A 161 21.61 8.70 -19.76
C ILE A 161 22.26 8.90 -21.14
N SER A 162 21.55 9.40 -22.15
CA SER A 162 22.06 9.43 -23.54
C SER A 162 22.66 10.75 -24.04
N GLU A 163 22.72 11.83 -23.26
CA GLU A 163 23.44 13.04 -23.72
C GLU A 163 24.16 13.78 -22.59
N LYS A 164 25.43 13.43 -22.36
CA LYS A 164 26.51 14.40 -22.14
C LYS A 164 27.89 13.72 -22.09
N LYS A 165 28.58 13.83 -23.20
CA LYS A 165 30.01 13.53 -23.31
C LYS A 165 30.82 14.82 -23.16
N ILE A 166 31.87 14.76 -22.29
CA ILE A 166 33.10 15.56 -22.25
C ILE A 166 32.98 17.01 -21.69
N ASP A 167 33.58 17.33 -20.54
CA ASP A 167 34.98 17.74 -20.40
C ASP A 167 35.43 17.90 -18.92
N HIS A 168 36.71 17.81 -18.72
CA HIS A 168 37.61 17.67 -17.59
C HIS A 168 37.48 18.54 -16.33
N THR A 169 37.93 17.89 -15.23
CA THR A 169 38.67 18.36 -14.03
C THR A 169 37.98 19.21 -12.98
N ASN A 170 37.68 18.62 -11.79
CA ASN A 170 38.40 18.91 -10.55
C ASN A 170 37.88 18.09 -9.36
N GLU A 171 38.81 17.62 -8.55
CA GLU A 171 38.64 16.81 -7.36
C GLU A 171 37.78 17.50 -6.28
N ALA A 172 36.74 16.82 -5.78
CA ALA A 172 36.23 17.01 -4.43
C ALA A 172 35.67 15.69 -3.91
N LYS A 173 36.22 15.20 -2.82
CA LYS A 173 35.87 13.96 -2.12
C LYS A 173 34.39 13.87 -1.81
N PRO A 174 33.77 12.71 -2.00
CA PRO A 174 32.38 12.54 -1.60
C PRO A 174 32.26 12.37 -0.08
N LYS A 175 31.50 13.25 0.57
CA LYS A 175 30.97 13.03 1.91
C LYS A 175 30.05 11.83 1.83
N LYS A 176 30.39 10.77 2.57
CA LYS A 176 29.50 9.64 2.85
C LYS A 176 28.25 10.16 3.58
N GLN A 177 27.19 10.37 2.85
CA GLN A 177 25.86 10.61 3.41
C GLN A 177 25.21 9.25 3.60
N ASN A 178 24.80 8.97 4.83
CA ASN A 178 24.20 7.71 5.25
C ASN A 178 22.90 7.43 4.46
N GLN A 179 23.01 6.55 3.47
CA GLN A 179 21.88 6.06 2.65
C GLN A 179 21.06 4.93 3.32
N LYS A 180 21.01 4.88 4.65
CA LYS A 180 20.35 3.78 5.38
C LYS A 180 18.97 4.09 5.94
N ILE A 181 18.34 5.22 5.62
CA ILE A 181 17.14 5.69 6.35
C ILE A 181 15.84 5.73 5.50
N LEU A 182 15.83 5.30 4.24
CA LEU A 182 14.67 5.52 3.35
C LEU A 182 13.88 4.27 2.94
N ILE A 183 13.98 3.15 3.66
CA ILE A 183 13.52 1.85 3.11
C ILE A 183 12.16 1.35 3.67
N TYR A 184 11.47 2.05 4.57
CA TYR A 184 10.38 1.41 5.33
C TYR A 184 8.96 2.00 5.15
N ALA A 185 8.70 2.78 4.14
CA ALA A 185 7.47 3.58 4.08
C ALA A 185 6.24 2.97 3.35
N GLY A 186 6.36 1.84 2.69
CA GLY A 186 5.53 1.60 1.51
C GLY A 186 4.37 0.66 1.57
N VAL A 187 4.13 -0.05 2.63
CA VAL A 187 3.18 -1.15 2.60
C VAL A 187 1.94 -0.94 3.43
N ALA A 188 1.93 0.10 4.17
CA ALA A 188 0.75 0.62 4.85
C ALA A 188 -0.49 0.75 3.94
N ALA A 189 -0.28 0.80 2.64
CA ALA A 189 -1.32 0.97 1.64
C ALA A 189 -2.28 -0.21 1.51
N ILE A 190 -1.83 -1.44 1.62
CA ILE A 190 -2.70 -2.61 1.39
C ILE A 190 -3.72 -2.74 2.52
N LEU A 191 -3.33 -2.54 3.77
CA LEU A 191 -4.29 -2.50 4.87
C LEU A 191 -5.12 -1.23 4.89
N ALA A 192 -4.56 -0.07 4.54
CA ALA A 192 -5.36 1.12 4.36
C ALA A 192 -6.44 0.88 3.31
N ILE A 193 -6.13 0.23 2.19
CA ILE A 193 -7.10 -0.11 1.16
C ILE A 193 -8.12 -1.12 1.69
N LEU A 194 -7.69 -2.14 2.40
CA LEU A 194 -8.55 -3.21 2.88
C LEU A 194 -9.32 -2.78 4.12
N VAL A 195 -8.72 -2.08 5.06
CA VAL A 195 -9.40 -1.42 6.16
C VAL A 195 -10.29 -0.29 5.64
N TYR A 196 -9.83 0.48 4.63
CA TYR A 196 -10.61 1.56 4.01
C TYR A 196 -11.66 1.09 3.01
N SER A 197 -11.49 -0.08 2.39
CA SER A 197 -12.50 -0.68 1.52
C SER A 197 -13.67 -1.29 2.29
N PHE A 198 -13.45 -1.52 3.58
CA PHE A 198 -14.39 -2.18 4.47
C PHE A 198 -15.19 -1.23 5.33
N ILE A 199 -14.80 -0.03 5.36
CA ILE A 199 -15.45 0.96 6.11
C ILE A 199 -16.15 1.92 5.15
#